data_7d6c227ee4556d4481b93dbbbd0de745
#
_entry.id   7d6c227ee4556d4481b93dbbbd0de745
#
_cell.length_a   1.000
_cell.length_b   1.000
_cell.length_c   1.000
_cell.angle_alpha   90.00
_cell.angle_beta   90.00
_cell.angle_gamma   90.00
#
_symmetry.space_group_name_H-M   'P 1'
#
loop_
_entity.id
_entity.type
_entity.pdbx_description
1 polymer ?
#
loop_
_entity_poly.entity_id
_entity_poly.type
_entity_poly.pdbx_seq_one_letter_code
_entity_poly.pdbx_strand_id
1 'polypeptide(L)'
;MDDFVSAAADAARYILPALGTIVLVYCAAALLRHRFPSPEYAALVEQKTGEVHELTHWEISLGRSTACDVVIEGDLSVSRFHAVIARRRKGWTVIDTYSKTGTFVNGRRIEGKTILENGDTLTFGSATYRFRL
;
A
#
# COMPACT_ATOMS: atom_id res chain seq x y z
N MET A 1 -54.95 -8.65 -28.42
CA MET A 1 -53.52 -8.45 -28.60
C MET A 1 -53.10 -7.07 -28.11
N ASP A 2 -53.95 -6.07 -28.29
CA ASP A 2 -53.70 -4.68 -27.87
C ASP A 2 -53.69 -4.47 -26.35
N ASP A 3 -54.53 -5.21 -25.62
CA ASP A 3 -54.61 -5.14 -24.13
C ASP A 3 -53.35 -5.69 -23.45
N PHE A 4 -52.69 -6.67 -24.05
CA PHE A 4 -51.45 -7.23 -23.53
C PHE A 4 -50.27 -6.28 -23.73
N VAL A 5 -50.24 -5.62 -24.88
CA VAL A 5 -49.17 -4.65 -25.20
C VAL A 5 -49.31 -3.39 -24.34
N SER A 6 -50.51 -2.92 -24.08
CA SER A 6 -50.77 -1.76 -23.20
C SER A 6 -50.40 -2.07 -21.75
N ALA A 7 -50.77 -3.25 -21.23
CA ALA A 7 -50.42 -3.68 -19.88
C ALA A 7 -48.91 -3.86 -19.72
N ALA A 8 -48.23 -4.38 -20.75
CA ALA A 8 -46.75 -4.51 -20.74
C ALA A 8 -46.03 -3.14 -20.76
N ALA A 9 -46.58 -2.17 -21.51
CA ALA A 9 -46.05 -0.81 -21.58
C ALA A 9 -46.22 -0.07 -20.23
N ASP A 10 -47.36 -0.23 -19.59
CA ASP A 10 -47.68 0.35 -18.29
C ASP A 10 -46.76 -0.26 -17.18
N ALA A 11 -46.54 -1.58 -17.23
CA ALA A 11 -45.62 -2.25 -16.31
C ALA A 11 -44.19 -1.77 -16.50
N ALA A 12 -43.70 -1.63 -17.75
CA ALA A 12 -42.37 -1.14 -18.07
C ALA A 12 -42.13 0.29 -17.56
N ARG A 13 -43.18 1.13 -17.57
CA ARG A 13 -43.14 2.53 -17.08
C ARG A 13 -42.74 2.64 -15.61
N TYR A 14 -43.10 1.64 -14.80
CA TYR A 14 -42.78 1.61 -13.36
C TYR A 14 -41.59 0.71 -13.04
N ILE A 15 -41.41 -0.39 -13.79
CA ILE A 15 -40.33 -1.36 -13.54
C ILE A 15 -38.96 -0.76 -13.90
N LEU A 16 -38.83 -0.03 -15.00
CA LEU A 16 -37.58 0.56 -15.43
C LEU A 16 -37.00 1.58 -14.42
N PRO A 17 -37.77 2.59 -13.92
CA PRO A 17 -37.26 3.51 -12.92
C PRO A 17 -36.99 2.82 -11.57
N ALA A 18 -37.82 1.82 -11.19
CA ALA A 18 -37.56 1.05 -9.96
C ALA A 18 -36.23 0.26 -10.01
N LEU A 19 -35.95 -0.40 -11.14
CA LEU A 19 -34.66 -1.08 -11.36
C LEU A 19 -33.50 -0.09 -11.34
N GLY A 20 -33.64 1.07 -11.98
CA GLY A 20 -32.65 2.13 -11.98
C GLY A 20 -32.32 2.63 -10.55
N THR A 21 -33.33 2.84 -9.74
CA THR A 21 -33.13 3.28 -8.34
C THR A 21 -32.47 2.18 -7.49
N ILE A 22 -32.83 0.91 -7.68
CA ILE A 22 -32.20 -0.21 -6.97
C ILE A 22 -30.72 -0.32 -7.34
N VAL A 23 -30.36 -0.19 -8.61
CA VAL A 23 -28.96 -0.22 -9.07
C VAL A 23 -28.18 0.95 -8.50
N LEU A 24 -28.74 2.16 -8.50
CA LEU A 24 -28.10 3.34 -7.91
C LEU A 24 -27.86 3.19 -6.40
N VAL A 25 -28.85 2.69 -5.67
CA VAL A 25 -28.71 2.43 -4.23
C VAL A 25 -27.65 1.35 -3.97
N TYR A 26 -27.62 0.31 -4.80
CA TYR A 26 -26.62 -0.75 -4.68
C TYR A 26 -25.19 -0.25 -4.96
N CYS A 27 -25.03 0.57 -6.00
CA CYS A 27 -23.76 1.22 -6.31
C CYS A 27 -23.32 2.19 -5.21
N ALA A 28 -24.22 3.02 -4.70
CA ALA A 28 -23.94 3.93 -3.60
C ALA A 28 -23.56 3.16 -2.32
N ALA A 29 -24.28 2.10 -1.99
CA ALA A 29 -23.97 1.24 -0.85
C ALA A 29 -22.63 0.51 -1.02
N ALA A 30 -22.28 0.08 -2.24
CA ALA A 30 -21.00 -0.51 -2.56
C ALA A 30 -19.86 0.50 -2.38
N LEU A 31 -20.03 1.74 -2.84
CA LEU A 31 -19.06 2.83 -2.65
C LEU A 31 -18.87 3.17 -1.16
N LEU A 32 -19.96 3.22 -0.39
CA LEU A 32 -19.92 3.47 1.06
C LEU A 32 -19.31 2.30 1.86
N ARG A 33 -19.49 1.06 1.38
CA ARG A 33 -18.84 -0.13 1.96
C ARG A 33 -17.36 -0.24 1.64
N HIS A 34 -16.89 0.29 0.53
CA HIS A 34 -15.49 0.51 0.27
C HIS A 34 -15.00 1.68 1.14
N ARG A 35 -14.94 1.46 2.45
CA ARG A 35 -14.08 2.26 3.30
C ARG A 35 -12.68 2.06 2.77
N PHE A 36 -12.14 3.07 2.11
CA PHE A 36 -10.69 3.15 1.94
C PHE A 36 -10.13 3.07 3.36
N PRO A 37 -9.33 2.06 3.69
CA PRO A 37 -8.68 2.05 4.99
C PRO A 37 -7.96 3.40 5.11
N SER A 38 -8.21 4.12 6.19
CA SER A 38 -7.44 5.31 6.53
C SER A 38 -5.96 4.97 6.34
N PRO A 39 -5.16 5.84 5.73
CA PRO A 39 -3.74 5.59 5.62
C PRO A 39 -3.21 5.40 7.04
N GLU A 40 -2.91 4.17 7.43
CA GLU A 40 -2.07 3.93 8.58
C GLU A 40 -0.73 4.55 8.23
N TYR A 41 -0.44 5.67 8.89
CA TYR A 41 0.84 6.33 8.74
C TYR A 41 1.89 5.38 9.31
N ALA A 42 2.79 4.96 8.45
CA ALA A 42 3.96 4.21 8.86
C ALA A 42 5.17 5.12 8.82
N ALA A 43 6.15 4.83 9.63
CA ALA A 43 7.40 5.56 9.67
C ALA A 43 8.60 4.62 9.85
N LEU A 44 9.73 5.02 9.30
CA LEU A 44 11.03 4.44 9.58
C LEU A 44 11.80 5.36 10.51
N VAL A 45 12.23 4.84 11.64
CA VAL A 45 13.06 5.58 12.60
C VAL A 45 14.48 5.03 12.52
N GLU A 46 15.42 5.85 12.08
CA GLU A 46 16.82 5.48 12.06
C GLU A 46 17.33 5.30 13.48
N GLN A 47 17.90 4.13 13.79
CA GLN A 47 18.33 3.82 15.15
C GLN A 47 19.55 4.63 15.62
N LYS A 48 20.40 5.06 14.69
CA LYS A 48 21.64 5.78 15.00
C LYS A 48 21.41 7.26 15.27
N THR A 49 20.60 7.91 14.45
CA THR A 49 20.34 9.37 14.52
C THR A 49 19.03 9.70 15.21
N GLY A 50 18.09 8.76 15.23
CA GLY A 50 16.72 8.99 15.67
C GLY A 50 15.85 9.71 14.62
N GLU A 51 16.38 9.91 13.41
CA GLU A 51 15.64 10.54 12.32
C GLU A 51 14.41 9.71 11.94
N VAL A 52 13.29 10.40 11.71
CA VAL A 52 12.01 9.79 11.39
C VAL A 52 11.66 10.09 9.94
N HIS A 53 11.57 9.06 9.13
CA HIS A 53 11.11 9.15 7.74
C HIS A 53 9.66 8.67 7.66
N GLU A 54 8.72 9.57 7.45
CA GLU A 54 7.32 9.22 7.28
C GLU A 54 7.05 8.58 5.92
N LEU A 55 6.38 7.44 5.92
CA LEU A 55 6.02 6.71 4.71
C LEU A 55 4.66 7.22 4.19
N THR A 56 4.70 8.33 3.45
CA THR A 56 3.50 9.03 2.97
C THR A 56 2.95 8.49 1.66
N HIS A 57 3.75 7.71 0.93
CA HIS A 57 3.37 7.14 -0.37
C HIS A 57 3.14 5.63 -0.28
N TRP A 58 2.44 5.10 -1.27
CA TRP A 58 2.16 3.65 -1.37
C TRP A 58 3.41 2.80 -1.62
N GLU A 59 4.44 3.40 -2.16
CA GLU A 59 5.71 2.77 -2.49
C GLU A 59 6.83 3.77 -2.22
N ILE A 60 7.80 3.35 -1.44
CA ILE A 60 8.92 4.16 -0.94
C ILE A 60 10.21 3.44 -1.30
N SER A 61 11.04 4.08 -2.07
CA SER A 61 12.36 3.58 -2.44
C SER A 61 13.40 3.97 -1.39
N LEU A 62 14.30 3.02 -1.07
CA LEU A 62 15.40 3.23 -0.14
C LEU A 62 16.73 2.89 -0.82
N GLY A 63 17.74 3.69 -0.58
CA GLY A 63 19.07 3.44 -1.12
C GLY A 63 20.01 4.62 -0.99
N ARG A 64 21.21 4.48 -1.53
CA ARG A 64 22.26 5.51 -1.49
C ARG A 64 22.07 6.61 -2.55
N SER A 65 21.20 6.41 -3.53
CA SER A 65 20.92 7.39 -4.57
C SER A 65 20.07 8.52 -4.03
N THR A 66 20.37 9.75 -4.38
CA THR A 66 19.53 10.92 -4.10
C THR A 66 18.19 10.90 -4.84
N ALA A 67 17.99 9.94 -5.75
CA ALA A 67 16.71 9.69 -6.42
C ALA A 67 15.77 8.79 -5.59
N CYS A 68 16.23 8.24 -4.46
CA CYS A 68 15.38 7.48 -3.53
C CYS A 68 14.59 8.41 -2.62
N ASP A 69 13.44 7.92 -2.16
CA ASP A 69 12.59 8.66 -1.20
C ASP A 69 13.25 8.73 0.19
N VAL A 70 13.92 7.64 0.59
CA VAL A 70 14.76 7.59 1.80
C VAL A 70 16.20 7.40 1.35
N VAL A 71 17.01 8.43 1.51
CA VAL A 71 18.42 8.42 1.10
C VAL A 71 19.28 7.99 2.27
N ILE A 72 20.06 6.91 2.07
CA ILE A 72 21.01 6.40 3.06
C ILE A 72 22.40 6.85 2.63
N GLU A 73 22.86 7.96 3.19
CA GLU A 73 24.13 8.58 2.83
C GLU A 73 25.33 7.93 3.53
N GLY A 74 26.53 8.07 2.90
CA GLY A 74 27.78 7.73 3.54
C GLY A 74 28.12 6.24 3.64
N ASP A 75 27.25 5.35 3.20
CA ASP A 75 27.47 3.91 3.27
C ASP A 75 27.58 3.27 1.86
N LEU A 76 28.79 2.89 1.48
CA LEU A 76 29.07 2.21 0.20
C LEU A 76 28.55 0.77 0.16
N SER A 77 28.20 0.19 1.28
CA SER A 77 27.56 -1.14 1.36
C SER A 77 26.10 -1.10 0.92
N VAL A 78 25.48 0.09 0.98
CA VAL A 78 24.12 0.30 0.50
C VAL A 78 24.12 0.51 -1.01
N SER A 79 23.31 -0.24 -1.73
CA SER A 79 23.12 -0.08 -3.17
C SER A 79 22.40 1.23 -3.50
N ARG A 80 22.59 1.76 -4.73
CA ARG A 80 21.93 2.99 -5.17
C ARG A 80 20.41 2.92 -5.01
N PHE A 81 19.84 1.81 -5.45
CA PHE A 81 18.47 1.40 -5.16
C PHE A 81 18.58 0.07 -4.40
N HIS A 82 18.29 0.06 -3.11
CA HIS A 82 18.58 -1.08 -2.24
C HIS A 82 17.34 -1.90 -1.96
N ALA A 83 16.27 -1.25 -1.57
CA ALA A 83 15.00 -1.89 -1.26
C ALA A 83 13.82 -0.96 -1.55
N VAL A 84 12.65 -1.54 -1.61
CA VAL A 84 11.37 -0.83 -1.72
C VAL A 84 10.47 -1.29 -0.60
N ILE A 85 9.88 -0.32 0.12
CA ILE A 85 8.81 -0.57 1.07
C ILE A 85 7.51 -0.16 0.39
N ALA A 86 6.54 -1.07 0.36
CA ALA A 86 5.29 -0.82 -0.31
C ALA A 86 4.11 -1.20 0.57
N ARG A 87 3.09 -0.34 0.59
CA ARG A 87 1.81 -0.65 1.19
C ARG A 87 0.99 -1.51 0.24
N ARG A 88 0.53 -2.64 0.72
CA ARG A 88 -0.28 -3.59 -0.03
C ARG A 88 -1.55 -3.92 0.75
N ARG A 89 -2.46 -4.67 0.13
CA ARG A 89 -3.75 -5.05 0.73
C ARG A 89 -3.61 -5.76 2.09
N LYS A 90 -2.52 -6.48 2.31
CA LYS A 90 -2.23 -7.24 3.54
C LYS A 90 -1.34 -6.48 4.54
N GLY A 91 -1.05 -5.19 4.31
CA GLY A 91 -0.16 -4.37 5.13
C GLY A 91 1.08 -3.89 4.39
N TRP A 92 2.04 -3.40 5.14
CA TRP A 92 3.32 -2.94 4.62
C TRP A 92 4.23 -4.12 4.31
N THR A 93 5.00 -4.00 3.28
CA THR A 93 5.93 -5.04 2.82
C THR A 93 7.24 -4.43 2.39
N VAL A 94 8.35 -5.12 2.62
CA VAL A 94 9.66 -4.76 2.10
C VAL A 94 10.11 -5.79 1.05
N ILE A 95 10.79 -5.29 0.02
CA ILE A 95 11.33 -6.10 -1.08
C ILE A 95 12.75 -5.60 -1.34
N ASP A 96 13.72 -6.52 -1.36
CA ASP A 96 15.08 -6.25 -1.79
C ASP A 96 15.13 -6.08 -3.32
N THR A 97 15.80 -5.05 -3.81
CA THR A 97 15.93 -4.75 -5.23
C THR A 97 17.27 -5.20 -5.81
N TYR A 98 17.66 -6.44 -5.54
CA TYR A 98 18.95 -7.02 -5.92
C TYR A 98 20.13 -6.22 -5.34
N SER A 99 20.04 -5.88 -4.06
CA SER A 99 21.08 -5.14 -3.39
C SER A 99 22.36 -5.95 -3.23
N LYS A 100 23.50 -5.27 -3.16
CA LYS A 100 24.81 -5.91 -3.04
C LYS A 100 24.96 -6.69 -1.73
N THR A 101 24.49 -6.14 -0.62
CA THR A 101 24.66 -6.73 0.72
C THR A 101 23.42 -7.45 1.22
N GLY A 102 22.28 -7.27 0.55
CA GLY A 102 21.00 -7.81 0.97
C GLY A 102 20.27 -6.91 1.98
N THR A 103 18.97 -7.13 2.10
CA THR A 103 18.08 -6.49 3.07
C THR A 103 17.80 -7.48 4.19
N PHE A 104 17.79 -7.01 5.43
CA PHE A 104 17.54 -7.84 6.60
C PHE A 104 16.33 -7.31 7.38
N VAL A 105 15.47 -8.22 7.82
CA VAL A 105 14.35 -7.94 8.74
C VAL A 105 14.58 -8.75 10.01
N ASN A 106 14.67 -8.06 11.15
CA ASN A 106 14.97 -8.67 12.46
C ASN A 106 16.23 -9.56 12.43
N GLY A 107 17.26 -9.14 11.69
CA GLY A 107 18.51 -9.86 11.55
C GLY A 107 18.50 -11.03 10.56
N ARG A 108 17.35 -11.31 9.91
CA ARG A 108 17.25 -12.34 8.88
C ARG A 108 17.24 -11.73 7.50
N ARG A 109 18.10 -12.23 6.61
CA ARG A 109 18.11 -11.81 5.21
C ARG A 109 16.79 -12.23 4.55
N ILE A 110 16.17 -11.29 3.85
CA ILE A 110 14.96 -11.59 3.08
C ILE A 110 15.34 -12.09 1.68
N GLU A 111 14.62 -13.11 1.20
CA GLU A 111 14.82 -13.66 -0.15
C GLU A 111 13.73 -13.17 -1.14
N GLY A 112 12.75 -12.43 -0.62
CA GLY A 112 11.64 -11.93 -1.42
C GLY A 112 10.82 -10.93 -0.64
N LYS A 113 9.56 -10.80 -1.02
CA LYS A 113 8.62 -9.91 -0.39
C LYS A 113 8.32 -10.36 1.04
N THR A 114 8.61 -9.52 2.01
CA THR A 114 8.37 -9.78 3.44
C THR A 114 7.37 -8.77 4.00
N ILE A 115 6.39 -9.25 4.76
CA ILE A 115 5.40 -8.39 5.45
C ILE A 115 6.08 -7.80 6.68
N LEU A 116 5.86 -6.51 6.92
CA LEU A 116 6.38 -5.77 8.07
C LEU A 116 5.32 -5.65 9.16
N GLU A 117 5.76 -5.87 10.39
CA GLU A 117 4.97 -5.66 11.60
C GLU A 117 5.51 -4.45 12.39
N ASN A 118 4.66 -3.87 13.22
CA ASN A 118 5.06 -2.75 14.05
C ASN A 118 6.21 -3.14 15.00
N GLY A 119 7.29 -2.38 14.96
CA GLY A 119 8.49 -2.63 15.74
C GLY A 119 9.58 -3.44 15.04
N ASP A 120 9.34 -3.93 13.82
CA ASP A 120 10.35 -4.64 13.05
C ASP A 120 11.59 -3.78 12.81
N THR A 121 12.74 -4.44 12.84
CA THR A 121 14.04 -3.82 12.58
C THR A 121 14.48 -4.16 11.15
N LEU A 122 14.72 -3.13 10.36
CA LEU A 122 15.18 -3.22 8.98
C LEU A 122 16.64 -2.81 8.90
N THR A 123 17.48 -3.62 8.26
CA THR A 123 18.90 -3.31 8.08
C THR A 123 19.26 -3.30 6.60
N PHE A 124 19.86 -2.20 6.18
CA PHE A 124 20.35 -1.94 4.83
C PHE A 124 21.83 -1.56 4.92
N GLY A 125 22.74 -2.46 4.55
CA GLY A 125 24.18 -2.26 4.78
C GLY A 125 24.49 -2.10 6.28
N SER A 126 25.02 -0.94 6.67
CA SER A 126 25.27 -0.60 8.09
C SER A 126 24.14 0.20 8.75
N ALA A 127 23.16 0.68 7.97
CA ALA A 127 22.03 1.47 8.45
C ALA A 127 20.93 0.58 8.98
N THR A 128 20.41 0.90 10.16
CA THR A 128 19.34 0.15 10.82
C THR A 128 18.18 1.07 11.16
N TYR A 129 16.99 0.66 10.76
CA TYR A 129 15.74 1.39 10.95
C TYR A 129 14.75 0.55 11.74
N ARG A 130 13.95 1.21 12.54
CA ARG A 130 12.79 0.59 13.17
C ARG A 130 11.52 1.01 12.44
N PHE A 131 10.74 0.02 12.00
CA PHE A 131 9.44 0.26 11.40
C PHE A 131 8.39 0.53 12.48
N ARG A 132 7.57 1.56 12.29
CA ARG A 132 6.46 1.94 13.17
C ARG A 132 5.18 2.13 12.38
N LEU A 133 4.09 1.64 12.94
CA LEU A 133 2.72 1.89 12.49
C LEU A 133 2.03 2.87 13.44
#